data_b732acab933f45d99579919a14c7cdad
#
_entry.id   b732acab933f45d99579919a14c7cdad
#
_cell.length_a   1.000
_cell.length_b   1.000
_cell.length_c   1.000
_cell.angle_alpha   90.00
_cell.angle_beta   90.00
_cell.angle_gamma   90.00
#
_symmetry.space_group_name_H-M   'P 1'
#
loop_
_entity.id
_entity.type
_entity.pdbx_description
1 polymer ?
#
loop_
_entity_poly.entity_id
_entity_poly.type
_entity_poly.pdbx_seq_one_letter_code
_entity_poly.pdbx_strand_id
1 'polypeptide(L)'
;MTDEREPAEATVVELYVYPLKSGRAIRRSAVDVAATGFAWDRQWMAVDATETFVSQRTHPRLALIEPALDPTHLTLRSAAAGSIRVPLDLEGPSRPVRVWNDVCAGLDQGDEASEWLSEIIGDAVRLVRVDPAMGRVANPRFAGPDSNPVTFVDGFPILVCNRASLAELNTRMPSAIPMSRFRPNLVLEGLPAFAEDWIDTLDIGKVALRLVKPCTRCVITSTDQQTGERTTNPLPVLRRYRFSRELMGVMFGENAIITSGVGLRIVEGASCIARAPH
;
A
#
# COMPACT_ATOMS: atom_id res chain seq x y z
N MET A 1 -17.13 13.18 29.68
CA MET A 1 -18.14 13.05 28.60
C MET A 1 -17.42 12.30 27.48
N THR A 2 -17.66 11.01 27.37
CA THR A 2 -17.22 10.21 26.22
C THR A 2 -18.02 10.71 25.02
N ASP A 3 -17.32 11.25 24.03
CA ASP A 3 -17.90 11.67 22.74
C ASP A 3 -18.26 10.37 21.98
N GLU A 4 -19.36 9.73 22.35
CA GLU A 4 -19.88 8.55 21.66
C GLU A 4 -20.47 9.01 20.33
N ARG A 5 -19.58 9.13 19.33
CA ARG A 5 -20.02 9.38 17.96
C ARG A 5 -20.80 8.17 17.46
N GLU A 6 -21.98 8.43 16.94
CA GLU A 6 -22.78 7.38 16.29
C GLU A 6 -21.98 6.74 15.14
N PRO A 7 -22.16 5.43 14.93
CA PRO A 7 -21.58 4.76 13.76
C PRO A 7 -21.98 5.46 12.47
N ALA A 8 -21.02 5.68 11.58
CA ALA A 8 -21.25 6.33 10.30
C ALA A 8 -21.23 5.30 9.17
N GLU A 9 -22.14 5.45 8.24
CA GLU A 9 -22.17 4.64 7.02
C GLU A 9 -21.24 5.21 5.96
N ALA A 10 -20.51 4.31 5.30
CA ALA A 10 -19.65 4.64 4.19
C ALA A 10 -19.76 3.56 3.10
N THR A 11 -19.19 3.83 1.94
CA THR A 11 -19.14 2.89 0.83
C THR A 11 -17.69 2.70 0.38
N VAL A 12 -17.31 1.46 0.11
CA VAL A 12 -16.04 1.12 -0.55
C VAL A 12 -16.16 1.46 -2.04
N VAL A 13 -15.46 2.48 -2.52
CA VAL A 13 -15.60 2.96 -3.90
C VAL A 13 -14.41 2.62 -4.80
N GLU A 14 -13.27 2.30 -4.23
CA GLU A 14 -12.10 1.86 -5.00
C GLU A 14 -11.29 0.85 -4.19
N LEU A 15 -10.82 -0.20 -4.88
CA LEU A 15 -9.95 -1.23 -4.32
C LEU A 15 -8.71 -1.36 -5.19
N TYR A 16 -7.53 -1.41 -4.54
CA TYR A 16 -6.24 -1.48 -5.20
C TYR A 16 -5.33 -2.52 -4.58
N VAL A 17 -4.62 -3.24 -5.45
CA VAL A 17 -3.54 -4.16 -5.08
C VAL A 17 -2.27 -3.70 -5.81
N TYR A 18 -1.15 -3.76 -5.14
CA TYR A 18 0.17 -3.39 -5.66
C TYR A 18 1.10 -4.60 -5.59
N PRO A 19 1.06 -5.55 -6.52
CA PRO A 19 1.88 -6.77 -6.42
C PRO A 19 3.36 -6.48 -6.24
N LEU A 20 3.91 -5.54 -7.01
CA LEU A 20 5.29 -5.06 -6.87
C LEU A 20 5.35 -3.85 -5.93
N LYS A 21 6.19 -3.91 -4.87
CA LYS A 21 6.49 -2.74 -4.04
C LYS A 21 7.01 -1.60 -4.91
N SER A 22 6.40 -0.41 -4.78
CA SER A 22 6.66 0.75 -5.62
C SER A 22 6.22 0.64 -7.09
N GLY A 23 5.71 -0.49 -7.58
CA GLY A 23 5.09 -0.62 -8.90
C GLY A 23 3.71 0.03 -8.97
N ARG A 24 3.12 0.05 -10.17
CA ARG A 24 1.76 0.58 -10.40
C ARG A 24 0.70 -0.28 -9.70
N ALA A 25 -0.44 0.34 -9.39
CA ALA A 25 -1.59 -0.35 -8.85
C ALA A 25 -2.32 -1.19 -9.91
N ILE A 26 -2.92 -2.28 -9.46
CA ILE A 26 -4.02 -2.94 -10.17
C ILE A 26 -5.31 -2.51 -9.46
N ARG A 27 -6.21 -1.83 -10.17
CA ARG A 27 -7.57 -1.61 -9.66
C ARG A 27 -8.36 -2.91 -9.75
N ARG A 28 -9.14 -3.20 -8.73
CA ARG A 28 -9.96 -4.42 -8.61
C ARG A 28 -11.40 -4.05 -8.28
N SER A 29 -12.36 -4.74 -8.87
CA SER A 29 -13.76 -4.68 -8.42
C SER A 29 -14.01 -5.52 -7.17
N ALA A 30 -13.11 -6.46 -6.86
CA ALA A 30 -13.13 -7.26 -5.66
C ALA A 30 -11.71 -7.69 -5.28
N VAL A 31 -11.46 -7.86 -3.98
CA VAL A 31 -10.19 -8.35 -3.42
C VAL A 31 -10.43 -9.43 -2.39
N ASP A 32 -9.60 -10.45 -2.39
CA ASP A 32 -9.59 -11.47 -1.36
C ASP A 32 -8.74 -10.99 -0.17
N VAL A 33 -9.22 -11.20 1.04
CA VAL A 33 -8.56 -10.81 2.29
C VAL A 33 -7.68 -11.96 2.76
N ALA A 34 -6.38 -11.72 2.82
CA ALA A 34 -5.38 -12.63 3.39
C ALA A 34 -4.94 -12.14 4.78
N ALA A 35 -4.29 -12.97 5.55
CA ALA A 35 -3.75 -12.58 6.86
C ALA A 35 -2.75 -11.41 6.78
N THR A 36 -2.09 -11.24 5.63
CA THR A 36 -1.09 -10.20 5.37
C THR A 36 -1.62 -8.95 4.67
N GLY A 37 -2.93 -8.79 4.51
CA GLY A 37 -3.56 -7.70 3.75
C GLY A 37 -4.44 -8.22 2.60
N PHE A 38 -4.56 -7.44 1.54
CA PHE A 38 -5.21 -7.94 0.32
C PHE A 38 -4.30 -8.95 -0.38
N ALA A 39 -4.90 -10.02 -0.90
CA ALA A 39 -4.15 -11.05 -1.62
C ALA A 39 -3.29 -10.42 -2.73
N TRP A 40 -2.03 -10.87 -2.82
CA TRP A 40 -1.02 -10.40 -3.77
C TRP A 40 -0.48 -8.98 -3.53
N ASP A 41 -0.89 -8.27 -2.48
CA ASP A 41 -0.40 -6.93 -2.19
C ASP A 41 1.04 -6.96 -1.70
N ARG A 42 1.95 -6.24 -2.38
CA ARG A 42 3.39 -6.11 -2.11
C ARG A 42 4.09 -7.47 -1.87
N GLN A 43 3.72 -8.47 -2.65
CA GLN A 43 4.35 -9.79 -2.61
C GLN A 43 5.74 -9.79 -3.27
N TRP A 44 6.02 -8.85 -4.17
CA TRP A 44 7.30 -8.71 -4.84
C TRP A 44 7.95 -7.36 -4.55
N MET A 45 9.28 -7.34 -4.58
CA MET A 45 10.09 -6.16 -4.28
C MET A 45 11.41 -6.21 -5.05
N ALA A 46 11.87 -5.05 -5.51
CA ALA A 46 13.23 -4.89 -6.00
C ALA A 46 14.19 -4.67 -4.82
N VAL A 47 15.35 -5.32 -4.83
CA VAL A 47 16.44 -5.09 -3.89
C VAL A 47 17.73 -4.75 -4.64
N ASP A 48 18.55 -3.89 -4.06
CA ASP A 48 19.88 -3.53 -4.59
C ASP A 48 20.96 -4.56 -4.20
N ALA A 49 22.21 -4.29 -4.59
CA ALA A 49 23.35 -5.16 -4.27
C ALA A 49 23.64 -5.28 -2.77
N THR A 50 23.05 -4.43 -1.92
CA THR A 50 23.14 -4.51 -0.45
C THR A 50 21.94 -5.23 0.17
N GLU A 51 21.11 -5.88 -0.64
CA GLU A 51 19.87 -6.54 -0.27
C GLU A 51 18.82 -5.56 0.33
N THR A 52 18.97 -4.27 0.08
CA THR A 52 18.05 -3.23 0.57
C THR A 52 17.00 -2.92 -0.48
N PHE A 53 15.76 -2.75 -0.03
CA PHE A 53 14.65 -2.47 -0.93
C PHE A 53 14.82 -1.17 -1.73
N VAL A 54 14.52 -1.24 -3.02
CA VAL A 54 14.45 -0.10 -3.92
C VAL A 54 13.04 0.46 -3.99
N SER A 55 12.88 1.77 -4.04
CA SER A 55 11.56 2.39 -4.03
C SER A 55 11.47 3.64 -4.92
N GLN A 56 10.24 4.11 -5.17
CA GLN A 56 10.02 5.39 -5.89
C GLN A 56 10.68 6.61 -5.21
N ARG A 57 11.21 6.50 -3.97
CA ARG A 57 11.95 7.60 -3.33
C ARG A 57 13.23 7.93 -4.09
N THR A 58 13.91 6.93 -4.55
CA THR A 58 15.17 7.01 -5.31
C THR A 58 14.98 6.72 -6.80
N HIS A 59 14.08 5.79 -7.13
CA HIS A 59 13.83 5.30 -8.49
C HIS A 59 12.36 5.49 -8.88
N PRO A 60 11.93 6.71 -9.21
CA PRO A 60 10.51 6.99 -9.48
C PRO A 60 9.97 6.24 -10.70
N ARG A 61 10.83 5.79 -11.63
CA ARG A 61 10.45 4.95 -12.78
C ARG A 61 9.79 3.62 -12.41
N LEU A 62 9.97 3.12 -11.18
CA LEU A 62 9.20 1.98 -10.68
C LEU A 62 7.68 2.18 -10.80
N ALA A 63 7.19 3.43 -10.76
CA ALA A 63 5.78 3.75 -10.99
C ALA A 63 5.28 3.36 -12.38
N LEU A 64 6.18 3.20 -13.36
CA LEU A 64 5.86 2.86 -14.74
C LEU A 64 5.75 1.35 -14.99
N ILE A 65 6.11 0.52 -14.01
CA ILE A 65 5.97 -0.93 -14.11
C ILE A 65 4.52 -1.29 -13.83
N GLU A 66 3.86 -1.85 -14.84
CA GLU A 66 2.47 -2.26 -14.81
C GLU A 66 2.34 -3.74 -14.49
N PRO A 67 1.93 -4.11 -13.27
CA PRO A 67 1.70 -5.50 -12.94
C PRO A 67 0.33 -5.98 -13.46
N ALA A 68 0.26 -7.24 -13.85
CA ALA A 68 -0.97 -7.97 -14.09
C ALA A 68 -0.84 -9.36 -13.49
N LEU A 69 -1.92 -9.89 -12.94
CA LEU A 69 -1.96 -11.22 -12.33
C LEU A 69 -2.97 -12.09 -13.08
N ASP A 70 -2.52 -13.25 -13.50
CA ASP A 70 -3.35 -14.37 -13.89
C ASP A 70 -3.22 -15.53 -12.88
N PRO A 71 -3.94 -16.66 -13.00
CA PRO A 71 -3.87 -17.74 -12.00
C PRO A 71 -2.49 -18.38 -11.81
N THR A 72 -1.57 -18.18 -12.74
CA THR A 72 -0.27 -18.86 -12.76
C THR A 72 0.93 -17.92 -12.75
N HIS A 73 0.76 -16.65 -13.15
CA HIS A 73 1.87 -15.73 -13.34
C HIS A 73 1.58 -14.31 -12.84
N LEU A 74 2.63 -13.66 -12.36
CA LEU A 74 2.75 -12.22 -12.37
C LEU A 74 3.36 -11.79 -13.72
N THR A 75 2.66 -10.94 -14.45
CA THR A 75 3.21 -10.26 -15.62
C THR A 75 3.58 -8.83 -15.24
N LEU A 76 4.81 -8.43 -15.47
CA LEU A 76 5.26 -7.04 -15.34
C LEU A 76 5.49 -6.47 -16.72
N ARG A 77 4.96 -5.27 -17.00
CA ARG A 77 5.10 -4.57 -18.28
C ARG A 77 5.71 -3.20 -18.09
N SER A 78 6.54 -2.80 -19.05
CA SER A 78 7.07 -1.45 -19.15
C SER A 78 7.17 -1.04 -20.62
N ALA A 79 6.84 0.20 -20.94
CA ALA A 79 7.01 0.71 -22.29
C ALA A 79 8.49 0.71 -22.75
N ALA A 80 9.43 0.75 -21.81
CA ALA A 80 10.88 0.79 -22.10
C ALA A 80 11.45 -0.61 -22.41
N ALA A 81 10.99 -1.68 -21.71
CA ALA A 81 11.62 -3.01 -21.75
C ALA A 81 10.62 -4.14 -22.09
N GLY A 82 9.45 -3.82 -22.63
CA GLY A 82 8.44 -4.82 -22.95
C GLY A 82 7.84 -5.49 -21.73
N SER A 83 7.78 -6.81 -21.67
CA SER A 83 7.15 -7.53 -20.56
C SER A 83 7.90 -8.79 -20.17
N ILE A 84 7.81 -9.14 -18.89
CA ILE A 84 8.28 -10.40 -18.34
C ILE A 84 7.15 -11.11 -17.59
N ARG A 85 7.19 -12.44 -17.56
CA ARG A 85 6.28 -13.29 -16.81
C ARG A 85 7.03 -14.05 -15.74
N VAL A 86 6.60 -13.91 -14.50
CA VAL A 86 7.17 -14.59 -13.32
C VAL A 86 6.13 -15.59 -12.80
N PRO A 87 6.44 -16.91 -12.76
CA PRO A 87 5.52 -17.91 -12.23
C PRO A 87 5.17 -17.64 -10.75
N LEU A 88 3.90 -17.82 -10.37
CA LEU A 88 3.44 -17.60 -8.99
C LEU A 88 3.92 -18.70 -8.02
N ASP A 89 4.30 -19.86 -8.53
CA ASP A 89 4.82 -21.00 -7.79
C ASP A 89 6.36 -21.08 -7.80
N LEU A 90 7.05 -20.08 -8.36
CA LEU A 90 8.51 -20.07 -8.40
C LEU A 90 9.10 -19.98 -6.99
N GLU A 91 9.71 -21.05 -6.54
CA GLU A 91 10.47 -21.17 -5.30
C GLU A 91 11.96 -21.01 -5.61
N GLY A 92 12.41 -19.77 -5.71
CA GLY A 92 13.84 -19.47 -5.84
C GLY A 92 14.58 -19.55 -4.50
N PRO A 93 15.92 -19.43 -4.50
CA PRO A 93 16.70 -19.45 -3.27
C PRO A 93 16.28 -18.31 -2.33
N SER A 94 16.16 -18.64 -1.03
CA SER A 94 15.86 -17.65 0.01
C SER A 94 17.09 -16.76 0.26
N ARG A 95 16.85 -15.46 0.37
CA ARG A 95 17.85 -14.40 0.59
C ARG A 95 17.45 -13.51 1.76
N PRO A 96 18.38 -13.08 2.62
CA PRO A 96 18.09 -12.04 3.59
C PRO A 96 17.91 -10.72 2.84
N VAL A 97 16.76 -10.04 3.04
CA VAL A 97 16.47 -8.76 2.43
C VAL A 97 16.06 -7.74 3.50
N ARG A 98 16.31 -6.46 3.23
CA ARG A 98 16.04 -5.38 4.17
C ARG A 98 14.87 -4.51 3.71
N VAL A 99 13.87 -4.39 4.59
CA VAL A 99 12.76 -3.44 4.44
C VAL A 99 12.79 -2.48 5.63
N TRP A 100 13.29 -1.28 5.44
CA TRP A 100 13.58 -0.33 6.51
C TRP A 100 14.59 -0.91 7.52
N ASN A 101 14.19 -1.03 8.77
CA ASN A 101 15.00 -1.62 9.84
C ASN A 101 14.82 -3.13 9.97
N ASP A 102 13.87 -3.72 9.25
CA ASP A 102 13.57 -5.14 9.32
C ASP A 102 14.47 -5.90 8.33
N VAL A 103 15.09 -6.96 8.81
CA VAL A 103 15.72 -7.99 7.97
C VAL A 103 14.77 -9.17 7.92
N CYS A 104 14.39 -9.57 6.72
CA CYS A 104 13.44 -10.65 6.48
C CYS A 104 13.88 -11.51 5.29
N ALA A 105 13.20 -12.61 5.05
CA ALA A 105 13.51 -13.50 3.95
C ALA A 105 12.73 -13.13 2.67
N GLY A 106 13.40 -13.21 1.51
CA GLY A 106 12.81 -13.08 0.20
C GLY A 106 13.29 -14.19 -0.74
N LEU A 107 12.39 -14.72 -1.57
CA LEU A 107 12.71 -15.74 -2.58
C LEU A 107 13.15 -15.03 -3.87
N ASP A 108 14.36 -15.30 -4.32
CA ASP A 108 14.92 -14.74 -5.56
C ASP A 108 14.11 -15.21 -6.78
N GLN A 109 13.74 -14.32 -7.67
CA GLN A 109 12.91 -14.63 -8.82
C GLN A 109 13.70 -14.85 -10.11
N GLY A 110 15.01 -15.06 -10.02
CA GLY A 110 15.89 -15.42 -11.12
C GLY A 110 16.51 -14.25 -11.88
N ASP A 111 17.45 -14.59 -12.75
CA ASP A 111 18.28 -13.60 -13.46
C ASP A 111 17.48 -12.84 -14.53
N GLU A 112 16.61 -13.52 -15.28
CA GLU A 112 15.79 -12.90 -16.31
C GLU A 112 14.92 -11.76 -15.76
N ALA A 113 14.25 -11.98 -14.59
CA ALA A 113 13.45 -10.96 -13.93
C ALA A 113 14.32 -9.81 -13.41
N SER A 114 15.53 -10.13 -12.96
CA SER A 114 16.47 -9.16 -12.40
C SER A 114 17.08 -8.29 -13.50
N GLU A 115 17.45 -8.84 -14.63
CA GLU A 115 17.97 -8.13 -15.81
C GLU A 115 16.92 -7.18 -16.38
N TRP A 116 15.70 -7.68 -16.60
CA TRP A 116 14.58 -6.88 -17.09
C TRP A 116 14.28 -5.68 -16.16
N LEU A 117 14.28 -5.92 -14.84
CA LEU A 117 14.00 -4.88 -13.86
C LEU A 117 15.15 -3.86 -13.78
N SER A 118 16.40 -4.32 -13.87
CA SER A 118 17.60 -3.48 -13.85
C SER A 118 17.64 -2.53 -15.05
N GLU A 119 17.22 -2.97 -16.23
CA GLU A 119 17.11 -2.14 -17.43
C GLU A 119 16.16 -0.93 -17.20
N ILE A 120 15.01 -1.17 -16.55
CA ILE A 120 14.03 -0.11 -16.30
C ILE A 120 14.50 0.86 -15.24
N ILE A 121 15.08 0.33 -14.16
CA ILE A 121 15.52 1.11 -13.00
C ILE A 121 16.78 1.91 -13.32
N GLY A 122 17.67 1.34 -14.13
CA GLY A 122 18.98 1.91 -14.48
C GLY A 122 20.09 1.55 -13.50
N ASP A 123 19.81 0.67 -12.52
CA ASP A 123 20.75 0.14 -11.54
C ASP A 123 20.60 -1.38 -11.44
N ALA A 124 21.66 -2.07 -11.03
CA ALA A 124 21.63 -3.51 -10.81
C ALA A 124 20.74 -3.84 -9.62
N VAL A 125 19.65 -4.57 -9.86
CA VAL A 125 18.69 -4.97 -8.84
C VAL A 125 18.28 -6.43 -9.03
N ARG A 126 17.74 -7.02 -7.98
CA ARG A 126 17.10 -8.33 -8.04
C ARG A 126 15.62 -8.22 -7.70
N LEU A 127 14.80 -9.04 -8.36
CA LEU A 127 13.41 -9.21 -7.99
C LEU A 127 13.32 -10.32 -6.94
N VAL A 128 12.71 -10.02 -5.81
CA VAL A 128 12.44 -11.00 -4.76
C VAL A 128 10.93 -11.06 -4.45
N ARG A 129 10.47 -12.25 -4.04
CA ARG A 129 9.11 -12.49 -3.57
C ARG A 129 9.12 -12.75 -2.06
N VAL A 130 8.01 -12.47 -1.39
CA VAL A 130 7.81 -12.83 0.02
C VAL A 130 8.07 -14.33 0.21
N ASP A 131 9.00 -14.66 1.11
CA ASP A 131 9.18 -16.02 1.60
C ASP A 131 8.05 -16.30 2.63
N PRO A 132 7.31 -17.41 2.55
CA PRO A 132 6.33 -17.79 3.57
C PRO A 132 6.89 -17.79 5.00
N ALA A 133 8.19 -18.06 5.15
CA ALA A 133 8.89 -18.02 6.43
C ALA A 133 9.40 -16.63 6.84
N MET A 134 9.02 -15.57 6.12
CA MET A 134 9.54 -14.20 6.29
C MET A 134 9.40 -13.65 7.72
N GLY A 135 8.33 -14.00 8.44
CA GLY A 135 8.15 -13.66 9.86
C GLY A 135 7.96 -12.17 10.18
N ARG A 136 7.77 -11.32 9.16
CA ARG A 136 7.60 -9.87 9.35
C ARG A 136 6.19 -9.54 9.84
N VAL A 137 6.09 -8.67 10.86
CA VAL A 137 4.82 -8.27 11.47
C VAL A 137 4.70 -6.73 11.52
N ALA A 138 3.47 -6.23 11.56
CA ALA A 138 3.19 -4.81 11.81
C ALA A 138 3.69 -4.41 13.19
N ASN A 139 4.09 -3.13 13.34
CA ASN A 139 4.62 -2.63 14.60
C ASN A 139 3.60 -2.80 15.75
N PRO A 140 3.90 -3.61 16.79
CA PRO A 140 2.96 -3.96 17.86
C PRO A 140 2.57 -2.75 18.73
N ARG A 141 3.36 -1.68 18.73
CA ARG A 141 2.98 -0.42 19.42
C ARG A 141 1.63 0.12 18.93
N PHE A 142 1.32 -0.08 17.64
CA PHE A 142 0.09 0.41 17.01
C PHE A 142 -0.89 -0.73 16.72
N ALA A 143 -0.37 -1.86 16.23
CA ALA A 143 -1.19 -3.03 15.86
C ALA A 143 -1.72 -3.81 17.08
N GLY A 144 -1.12 -3.62 18.26
CA GLY A 144 -1.41 -4.42 19.44
C GLY A 144 -0.50 -5.66 19.55
N PRO A 145 -0.68 -6.46 20.62
CA PRO A 145 0.22 -7.58 20.93
C PRO A 145 0.05 -8.79 20.01
N ASP A 146 -1.06 -8.90 19.30
CA ASP A 146 -1.34 -10.01 18.41
C ASP A 146 -0.43 -9.98 17.18
N SER A 147 -0.15 -11.16 16.62
CA SER A 147 0.62 -11.25 15.39
C SER A 147 -0.20 -10.71 14.22
N ASN A 148 0.27 -9.62 13.62
CA ASN A 148 -0.30 -9.04 12.42
C ASN A 148 0.75 -9.16 11.30
N PRO A 149 0.81 -10.28 10.56
CA PRO A 149 1.82 -10.51 9.54
C PRO A 149 1.65 -9.52 8.39
N VAL A 150 2.77 -9.14 7.78
CA VAL A 150 2.80 -8.22 6.66
C VAL A 150 3.72 -8.73 5.56
N THR A 151 3.45 -8.31 4.33
CA THR A 151 4.31 -8.50 3.15
C THR A 151 5.42 -7.45 3.10
N PHE A 152 5.95 -7.13 1.92
CA PHE A 152 6.91 -6.03 1.73
C PHE A 152 6.28 -4.63 1.81
N VAL A 153 5.14 -4.46 2.48
CA VAL A 153 4.55 -3.14 2.78
C VAL A 153 5.50 -2.29 3.65
N ASP A 154 5.28 -0.99 3.73
CA ASP A 154 6.14 -0.12 4.56
C ASP A 154 5.95 -0.40 6.06
N GLY A 155 4.75 -0.73 6.53
CA GLY A 155 4.54 -1.05 7.95
C GLY A 155 3.23 -1.74 8.29
N PHE A 156 2.17 -1.53 7.50
CA PHE A 156 0.84 -2.06 7.78
C PHE A 156 0.21 -2.66 6.53
N PRO A 157 -0.67 -3.67 6.67
CA PRO A 157 -1.19 -4.45 5.54
C PRO A 157 -2.13 -3.66 4.63
N ILE A 158 -2.87 -2.69 5.16
CA ILE A 158 -3.87 -1.93 4.41
C ILE A 158 -3.72 -0.44 4.66
N LEU A 159 -3.83 0.36 3.61
CA LEU A 159 -3.99 1.80 3.68
C LEU A 159 -5.41 2.17 3.23
N VAL A 160 -6.14 2.81 4.14
CA VAL A 160 -7.48 3.36 3.92
C VAL A 160 -7.38 4.85 3.65
N CYS A 161 -8.04 5.33 2.61
CA CYS A 161 -8.18 6.76 2.32
C CYS A 161 -9.65 7.09 2.09
N ASN A 162 -10.01 8.37 2.26
CA ASN A 162 -11.34 8.88 2.03
C ASN A 162 -11.35 9.85 0.84
N ARG A 163 -12.32 9.68 -0.06
CA ARG A 163 -12.46 10.53 -1.25
C ARG A 163 -12.69 12.02 -0.89
N ALA A 164 -13.45 12.28 0.17
CA ALA A 164 -13.67 13.64 0.66
C ALA A 164 -12.37 14.28 1.18
N SER A 165 -11.47 13.51 1.79
CA SER A 165 -10.15 14.01 2.24
C SER A 165 -9.27 14.45 1.08
N LEU A 166 -9.31 13.71 -0.04
CA LEU A 166 -8.62 14.12 -1.27
C LEU A 166 -9.26 15.36 -1.89
N ALA A 167 -10.61 15.44 -1.92
CA ALA A 167 -11.31 16.60 -2.43
C ALA A 167 -10.93 17.86 -1.64
N GLU A 168 -10.94 17.78 -0.30
CA GLU A 168 -10.53 18.90 0.58
C GLU A 168 -9.05 19.30 0.36
N LEU A 169 -8.13 18.35 0.24
CA LEU A 169 -6.75 18.65 -0.10
C LEU A 169 -6.66 19.38 -1.45
N ASN A 170 -7.37 18.90 -2.46
CA ASN A 170 -7.33 19.46 -3.81
C ASN A 170 -7.88 20.89 -3.90
N THR A 171 -8.77 21.33 -2.99
CA THR A 171 -9.17 22.74 -2.90
C THR A 171 -8.01 23.67 -2.52
N ARG A 172 -6.97 23.13 -1.89
CA ARG A 172 -5.80 23.88 -1.40
C ARG A 172 -4.58 23.71 -2.30
N MET A 173 -4.65 22.82 -3.29
CA MET A 173 -3.54 22.56 -4.21
C MET A 173 -3.54 23.50 -5.40
N PRO A 174 -2.40 23.89 -5.96
CA PRO A 174 -2.31 24.68 -7.19
C PRO A 174 -2.86 23.94 -8.41
N SER A 175 -2.82 22.61 -8.39
CA SER A 175 -3.47 21.73 -9.37
C SER A 175 -3.91 20.46 -8.66
N ALA A 176 -5.09 19.93 -9.03
CA ALA A 176 -5.62 18.72 -8.43
C ALA A 176 -4.70 17.50 -8.70
N ILE A 177 -4.57 16.64 -7.71
CA ILE A 177 -3.83 15.39 -7.81
C ILE A 177 -4.77 14.20 -7.63
N PRO A 178 -4.50 13.06 -8.27
CA PRO A 178 -5.33 11.87 -8.13
C PRO A 178 -5.02 11.10 -6.84
N MET A 179 -5.98 10.27 -6.39
CA MET A 179 -5.84 9.39 -5.22
C MET A 179 -4.64 8.42 -5.33
N SER A 180 -4.30 8.02 -6.55
CA SER A 180 -3.16 7.14 -6.84
C SER A 180 -1.80 7.64 -6.29
N ARG A 181 -1.65 8.95 -6.06
CA ARG A 181 -0.45 9.53 -5.42
C ARG A 181 -0.23 9.02 -4.00
N PHE A 182 -1.31 8.70 -3.30
CA PHE A 182 -1.29 8.19 -1.92
C PHE A 182 -1.21 6.67 -1.86
N ARG A 183 -1.45 5.97 -2.97
CA ARG A 183 -1.32 4.51 -3.09
C ARG A 183 -2.17 3.74 -2.08
N PRO A 184 -3.47 4.07 -1.91
CA PRO A 184 -4.34 3.36 -0.98
C PRO A 184 -4.62 1.92 -1.45
N ASN A 185 -5.00 1.06 -0.51
CA ASN A 185 -5.60 -0.24 -0.81
C ASN A 185 -7.13 -0.13 -0.92
N LEU A 186 -7.74 0.73 -0.08
CA LEU A 186 -9.17 0.92 0.02
C LEU A 186 -9.50 2.41 0.07
N VAL A 187 -10.47 2.84 -0.76
CA VAL A 187 -10.97 4.22 -0.76
C VAL A 187 -12.44 4.20 -0.36
N LEU A 188 -12.76 5.04 0.63
CA LEU A 188 -14.10 5.26 1.15
C LEU A 188 -14.75 6.50 0.54
N GLU A 189 -16.08 6.47 0.48
CA GLU A 189 -16.96 7.61 0.20
C GLU A 189 -18.14 7.63 1.18
N GLY A 190 -18.73 8.80 1.38
CA GLY A 190 -19.87 8.98 2.29
C GLY A 190 -19.48 9.59 3.64
N LEU A 191 -18.19 9.69 3.94
CA LEU A 191 -17.70 10.29 5.19
C LEU A 191 -17.22 11.73 4.97
N PRO A 192 -17.26 12.60 6.00
CA PRO A 192 -16.62 13.91 5.96
C PRO A 192 -15.11 13.81 5.69
N ALA A 193 -14.50 14.88 5.21
CA ALA A 193 -13.06 14.94 4.99
C ALA A 193 -12.30 14.67 6.29
N PHE A 194 -11.29 13.80 6.19
CA PHE A 194 -10.43 13.35 7.29
C PHE A 194 -11.17 12.60 8.41
N ALA A 195 -12.38 12.10 8.14
CA ALA A 195 -13.11 11.27 9.10
C ALA A 195 -12.36 9.98 9.42
N GLU A 196 -11.55 9.48 8.48
CA GLU A 196 -10.70 8.30 8.69
C GLU A 196 -9.77 8.43 9.90
N ASP A 197 -9.41 9.63 10.33
CA ASP A 197 -8.49 9.87 11.47
C ASP A 197 -9.07 9.47 12.83
N TRP A 198 -10.39 9.41 12.95
CA TRP A 198 -11.07 9.10 14.21
C TRP A 198 -11.96 7.86 14.14
N ILE A 199 -11.79 7.07 13.08
CA ILE A 199 -12.37 5.72 13.00
C ILE A 199 -11.41 4.75 13.66
N ASP A 200 -11.92 3.95 14.60
CA ASP A 200 -11.20 2.80 15.17
C ASP A 200 -11.46 1.55 14.36
N THR A 201 -12.73 1.23 14.08
CA THR A 201 -13.10 0.02 13.33
C THR A 201 -13.92 0.33 12.09
N LEU A 202 -13.71 -0.47 11.06
CA LEU A 202 -14.42 -0.42 9.79
C LEU A 202 -14.95 -1.82 9.47
N ASP A 203 -16.27 -2.02 9.63
CA ASP A 203 -16.94 -3.27 9.32
C ASP A 203 -17.45 -3.27 7.88
N ILE A 204 -16.96 -4.19 7.04
CA ILE A 204 -17.33 -4.35 5.64
C ILE A 204 -17.92 -5.75 5.46
N GLY A 205 -19.24 -5.87 5.63
CA GLY A 205 -19.92 -7.15 5.72
C GLY A 205 -19.37 -7.98 6.90
N LYS A 206 -18.67 -9.09 6.62
CA LYS A 206 -18.04 -9.95 7.63
C LYS A 206 -16.53 -9.71 7.81
N VAL A 207 -15.97 -8.76 7.07
CA VAL A 207 -14.59 -8.34 7.22
C VAL A 207 -14.54 -7.16 8.16
N ALA A 208 -13.67 -7.21 9.17
CA ALA A 208 -13.43 -6.08 10.05
C ALA A 208 -11.96 -5.64 9.96
N LEU A 209 -11.77 -4.33 9.82
CA LEU A 209 -10.48 -3.68 9.85
C LEU A 209 -10.41 -2.79 11.08
N ARG A 210 -9.25 -2.72 11.73
CA ARG A 210 -8.96 -1.71 12.74
C ARG A 210 -7.97 -0.70 12.19
N LEU A 211 -8.33 0.58 12.23
CA LEU A 211 -7.47 1.69 11.84
C LEU A 211 -6.56 2.00 13.02
N VAL A 212 -5.26 1.86 12.85
CA VAL A 212 -4.33 1.79 13.98
C VAL A 212 -3.33 2.92 14.03
N LYS A 213 -3.13 3.61 12.89
CA LYS A 213 -2.12 4.66 12.84
C LYS A 213 -2.29 5.55 11.61
N PRO A 214 -2.30 6.90 11.78
CA PRO A 214 -2.21 7.81 10.66
C PRO A 214 -1.03 7.49 9.74
N CYS A 215 -1.26 7.52 8.43
CA CYS A 215 -0.20 7.25 7.47
C CYS A 215 0.64 8.50 7.22
N THR A 216 1.89 8.49 7.70
CA THR A 216 2.86 9.56 7.41
C THR A 216 3.32 9.47 5.96
N ARG A 217 3.29 10.60 5.27
CA ARG A 217 3.53 10.68 3.83
C ARG A 217 4.94 11.15 3.52
N CYS A 218 5.48 10.65 2.43
CA CYS A 218 6.83 10.98 1.96
C CYS A 218 6.80 11.49 0.51
N VAL A 219 7.97 11.79 -0.04
CA VAL A 219 8.16 12.33 -1.38
C VAL A 219 7.51 11.50 -2.51
N ILE A 220 7.19 10.21 -2.29
CA ILE A 220 6.47 9.37 -3.28
C ILE A 220 5.16 10.02 -3.71
N THR A 221 4.47 10.76 -2.83
CA THR A 221 3.23 11.46 -3.16
C THR A 221 3.39 12.57 -4.22
N SER A 222 4.61 13.02 -4.48
CA SER A 222 4.94 13.94 -5.57
C SER A 222 5.19 13.23 -6.91
N THR A 223 5.34 11.89 -6.92
CA THR A 223 5.58 11.12 -8.14
C THR A 223 4.27 10.90 -8.89
N ASP A 224 4.22 11.33 -10.13
CA ASP A 224 3.13 10.98 -11.04
C ASP A 224 3.20 9.48 -11.37
N GLN A 225 2.11 8.76 -11.06
CA GLN A 225 2.10 7.30 -11.22
C GLN A 225 1.94 6.86 -12.69
N GLN A 226 1.69 7.81 -13.60
CA GLN A 226 1.59 7.54 -15.04
C GLN A 226 2.87 7.88 -15.79
N THR A 227 3.57 8.95 -15.38
CA THR A 227 4.79 9.42 -16.07
C THR A 227 6.07 9.07 -15.31
N GLY A 228 6.00 8.69 -14.03
CA GLY A 228 7.15 8.49 -13.17
C GLY A 228 7.88 9.77 -12.79
N GLU A 229 7.39 10.93 -13.19
CA GLU A 229 8.00 12.23 -12.91
C GLU A 229 7.54 12.78 -11.55
N ARG A 230 8.41 13.55 -10.93
CA ARG A 230 8.02 14.35 -9.76
C ARG A 230 7.43 15.67 -10.22
N THR A 231 6.16 15.85 -9.90
CA THR A 231 5.37 17.02 -10.30
C THR A 231 4.82 17.74 -9.07
N THR A 232 3.53 18.09 -9.05
CA THR A 232 2.87 18.75 -7.93
C THR A 232 3.07 17.99 -6.62
N ASN A 233 3.68 18.64 -5.63
CA ASN A 233 4.00 18.04 -4.32
C ASN A 233 2.94 18.43 -3.29
N PRO A 234 2.16 17.48 -2.73
CA PRO A 234 1.16 17.78 -1.71
C PRO A 234 1.74 18.03 -0.31
N LEU A 235 2.97 17.61 -0.03
CA LEU A 235 3.53 17.66 1.33
C LEU A 235 3.59 19.06 1.93
N PRO A 236 4.02 20.14 1.21
CA PRO A 236 4.02 21.49 1.76
C PRO A 236 2.61 21.99 2.12
N VAL A 237 1.59 21.62 1.33
CA VAL A 237 0.20 22.00 1.59
C VAL A 237 -0.32 21.25 2.82
N LEU A 238 -0.20 19.92 2.83
CA LEU A 238 -0.59 19.09 3.97
C LEU A 238 0.14 19.49 5.26
N ARG A 239 1.41 19.89 5.20
CA ARG A 239 2.19 20.29 6.37
C ARG A 239 1.56 21.45 7.15
N ARG A 240 0.79 22.31 6.50
CA ARG A 240 0.17 23.47 7.13
C ARG A 240 -0.94 23.11 8.12
N TYR A 241 -1.61 21.95 7.91
CA TYR A 241 -2.77 21.54 8.72
C TYR A 241 -2.84 20.05 9.07
N ARG A 242 -1.94 19.20 8.51
CA ARG A 242 -1.90 17.76 8.69
C ARG A 242 -0.56 17.25 9.23
N PHE A 243 0.20 18.10 9.92
CA PHE A 243 1.47 17.68 10.52
C PHE A 243 1.25 17.15 11.93
N SER A 244 1.64 15.89 12.18
CA SER A 244 1.70 15.30 13.51
C SER A 244 3.07 15.52 14.14
N ARG A 245 3.09 16.15 15.32
CA ARG A 245 4.30 16.27 16.14
C ARG A 245 4.72 14.92 16.73
N GLU A 246 3.75 14.09 17.11
CA GLU A 246 4.02 12.76 17.68
C GLU A 246 4.68 11.84 16.63
N LEU A 247 4.13 11.79 15.41
CA LEU A 247 4.64 10.94 14.33
C LEU A 247 5.75 11.60 13.52
N MET A 248 6.09 12.87 13.84
CA MET A 248 7.10 13.69 13.13
C MET A 248 6.91 13.67 11.61
N GLY A 249 5.64 13.72 11.15
CA GLY A 249 5.32 13.58 9.75
C GLY A 249 4.00 14.20 9.33
N VAL A 250 3.86 14.38 8.02
CA VAL A 250 2.64 14.86 7.36
C VAL A 250 1.72 13.67 7.12
N MET A 251 0.45 13.77 7.46
CA MET A 251 -0.51 12.66 7.44
C MET A 251 -1.53 12.77 6.32
N PHE A 252 -1.88 11.64 5.73
CA PHE A 252 -3.01 11.47 4.83
C PHE A 252 -3.40 10.00 4.74
N GLY A 253 -4.65 9.66 5.09
CA GLY A 253 -5.15 8.30 5.19
C GLY A 253 -4.65 7.54 6.41
N GLU A 254 -5.26 6.40 6.69
CA GLU A 254 -5.05 5.59 7.88
C GLU A 254 -4.53 4.20 7.54
N ASN A 255 -3.52 3.76 8.27
CA ASN A 255 -3.05 2.39 8.23
C ASN A 255 -4.00 1.49 9.04
N ALA A 256 -4.35 0.36 8.48
CA ALA A 256 -5.25 -0.60 9.12
C ALA A 256 -4.67 -2.01 9.15
N ILE A 257 -5.14 -2.78 10.14
CA ILE A 257 -4.93 -4.22 10.26
C ILE A 257 -6.26 -4.96 10.08
N ILE A 258 -6.19 -6.25 9.76
CA ILE A 258 -7.35 -7.11 9.64
C ILE A 258 -7.61 -7.75 11.00
N THR A 259 -8.81 -7.55 11.56
CA THR A 259 -9.21 -8.15 12.83
C THR A 259 -10.13 -9.35 12.66
N SER A 260 -10.85 -9.42 11.52
CA SER A 260 -11.61 -10.60 11.14
C SER A 260 -11.84 -10.67 9.63
N GLY A 261 -12.27 -11.84 9.12
CA GLY A 261 -12.66 -12.01 7.73
C GLY A 261 -11.55 -12.47 6.79
N VAL A 262 -10.43 -13.01 7.31
CA VAL A 262 -9.43 -13.71 6.47
C VAL A 262 -10.09 -14.83 5.69
N GLY A 263 -9.80 -14.93 4.39
CA GLY A 263 -10.44 -15.85 3.46
C GLY A 263 -11.74 -15.34 2.84
N LEU A 264 -12.25 -14.20 3.29
CA LEU A 264 -13.41 -13.53 2.70
C LEU A 264 -13.01 -12.53 1.62
N ARG A 265 -14.03 -11.93 0.98
CA ARG A 265 -13.85 -10.99 -0.13
C ARG A 265 -14.52 -9.65 0.19
N ILE A 266 -13.83 -8.56 -0.15
CA ILE A 266 -14.41 -7.20 -0.21
C ILE A 266 -14.69 -6.88 -1.67
N VAL A 267 -15.85 -6.27 -1.95
CA VAL A 267 -16.24 -5.84 -3.29
C VAL A 267 -16.41 -4.32 -3.36
N GLU A 268 -16.13 -3.73 -4.50
CA GLU A 268 -16.45 -2.32 -4.79
C GLU A 268 -17.97 -2.13 -4.70
N GLY A 269 -18.42 -1.04 -4.10
CA GLY A 269 -19.84 -0.79 -3.80
C GLY A 269 -20.31 -1.38 -2.46
N ALA A 270 -19.48 -2.12 -1.74
CA ALA A 270 -19.87 -2.65 -0.42
C ALA A 270 -20.11 -1.51 0.57
N SER A 271 -21.24 -1.58 1.28
CA SER A 271 -21.49 -0.73 2.44
C SER A 271 -20.58 -1.13 3.59
N CYS A 272 -20.13 -0.16 4.36
CA CYS A 272 -19.34 -0.35 5.55
C CYS A 272 -19.80 0.56 6.69
N ILE A 273 -19.60 0.09 7.92
CA ILE A 273 -19.91 0.83 9.14
C ILE A 273 -18.60 1.26 9.79
N ALA A 274 -18.42 2.56 9.91
CA ALA A 274 -17.29 3.18 10.58
C ALA A 274 -17.65 3.51 12.02
N ARG A 275 -16.83 3.06 13.00
CA ARG A 275 -17.03 3.29 14.43
C ARG A 275 -15.84 4.05 15.01
N ALA A 276 -16.14 5.04 15.84
CA ALA A 276 -15.14 5.71 16.65
C ALA A 276 -14.64 4.81 17.80
N PRO A 277 -13.48 5.12 18.42
CA PRO A 277 -13.06 4.47 19.66
C PRO A 277 -14.10 4.64 20.77
N HIS A 278 -14.27 3.60 21.59
CA HIS A 278 -15.12 3.62 22.79
C HIS A 278 -14.46 4.41 23.92
#